data_fe4ad3194c2165429d11818a2e58676c
#
_entry.id   fe4ad3194c2165429d11818a2e58676c
#
_cell.length_a   1.000
_cell.length_b   1.000
_cell.length_c   1.000
_cell.angle_alpha   90.00
_cell.angle_beta   90.00
_cell.angle_gamma   90.00
#
_symmetry.space_group_name_H-M   'P 1'
#
loop_
_entity.id
_entity.type
_entity.pdbx_description
1 polymer ?
#
loop_
_entity_poly.entity_id
_entity_poly.type
_entity_poly.pdbx_seq_one_letter_code
_entity_poly.pdbx_strand_id
1 'polypeptide(L)'
;MDLENILENNQSVGLYHPKNEHDACGIAAVANIRGIASYKVICDALEILMNLEHRGGAGAEENSGDGAGILIQIPHDFFMTQELGFELPQKGDYAVAQMFLSPNADAKEEAKAIFLQGLKDKNLEFLGFREVPFNPSDIGASALKAMPYFLQAFVKKPSTVNAGLEFERVLYACRRLIEKRALHVPKFYFSSFSSRTIVYKGMLLSTQLSDFYLDFKDVNMKSAIALVHSRFSTNTFPSWERAHPNRYMVHNGEINTIRGNVDSIRAREGXXXXWKVNILKI
;
A
#
# COMPACT_ATOMS: atom_id res chain seq x y z
N MET A 1 -15.06 -32.37 -0.37
CA MET A 1 -14.52 -32.57 0.98
C MET A 1 -15.09 -31.42 1.83
N ASP A 2 -15.96 -31.77 2.75
CA ASP A 2 -16.69 -30.75 3.56
C ASP A 2 -15.75 -30.14 4.60
N LEU A 3 -15.76 -28.83 4.67
CA LEU A 3 -15.00 -28.06 5.66
C LEU A 3 -15.31 -28.48 7.10
N GLU A 4 -16.56 -28.88 7.36
CA GLU A 4 -16.96 -29.38 8.67
C GLU A 4 -16.23 -30.66 9.06
N ASN A 5 -16.00 -31.57 8.12
CA ASN A 5 -15.26 -32.84 8.36
C ASN A 5 -13.77 -32.60 8.64
N ILE A 6 -13.19 -31.51 8.13
CA ILE A 6 -11.79 -31.17 8.41
C ILE A 6 -11.66 -30.61 9.83
N LEU A 7 -12.66 -29.85 10.28
CA LEU A 7 -12.65 -29.24 11.61
C LEU A 7 -12.95 -30.28 12.72
N GLU A 8 -13.76 -31.32 12.44
CA GLU A 8 -14.11 -32.35 13.41
C GLU A 8 -12.99 -33.35 13.70
N ASN A 9 -12.02 -33.50 12.77
CA ASN A 9 -10.92 -34.45 12.93
C ASN A 9 -9.67 -33.85 13.62
N ASN A 10 -9.73 -32.61 14.07
CA ASN A 10 -8.62 -31.98 14.78
C ASN A 10 -8.61 -32.41 16.24
N GLN A 11 -7.86 -33.46 16.56
CA GLN A 11 -7.70 -33.91 17.92
C GLN A 11 -6.66 -33.07 18.67
N SER A 12 -6.97 -32.83 19.93
CA SER A 12 -6.02 -32.21 20.85
C SER A 12 -4.79 -33.14 21.05
N VAL A 13 -3.59 -32.57 20.91
CA VAL A 13 -2.35 -33.34 21.10
C VAL A 13 -1.48 -32.61 22.13
N GLY A 14 -1.35 -33.22 23.30
CA GLY A 14 -0.61 -32.62 24.41
C GLY A 14 -1.28 -31.33 24.88
N LEU A 15 -0.53 -30.23 24.89
CA LEU A 15 -1.04 -28.92 25.27
C LEU A 15 -1.71 -28.16 24.08
N TYR A 16 -1.60 -28.73 22.90
CA TYR A 16 -2.22 -28.12 21.70
C TYR A 16 -3.71 -28.44 21.67
N HIS A 17 -4.52 -27.46 21.44
CA HIS A 17 -5.95 -27.60 21.24
C HIS A 17 -6.39 -26.77 20.03
N PRO A 18 -7.04 -27.38 19.02
CA PRO A 18 -7.41 -26.68 17.78
C PRO A 18 -8.32 -25.45 18.00
N LYS A 19 -9.07 -25.42 19.09
CA LYS A 19 -9.97 -24.30 19.41
C LYS A 19 -9.26 -23.08 19.98
N ASN A 20 -8.00 -23.24 20.43
CA ASN A 20 -7.24 -22.10 20.93
C ASN A 20 -6.72 -21.29 19.76
N GLU A 21 -6.73 -19.98 19.91
CA GLU A 21 -6.16 -19.10 18.91
C GLU A 21 -4.65 -19.33 18.81
N HIS A 22 -4.17 -19.57 17.59
CA HIS A 22 -2.76 -19.85 17.34
C HIS A 22 -2.06 -18.74 16.55
N ASP A 23 -2.80 -17.78 16.02
CA ASP A 23 -2.26 -16.75 15.15
C ASP A 23 -2.02 -15.47 15.93
N ALA A 24 -0.89 -14.82 15.61
CA ALA A 24 -0.50 -13.55 16.20
C ALA A 24 -0.28 -12.49 15.11
N CYS A 25 -0.89 -12.67 13.95
CA CYS A 25 -0.73 -11.77 12.80
C CYS A 25 -1.81 -10.69 12.79
N GLY A 26 -1.40 -9.46 12.46
CA GLY A 26 -2.33 -8.37 12.18
C GLY A 26 -2.62 -8.23 10.68
N ILE A 27 -2.68 -9.34 9.97
CA ILE A 27 -2.80 -9.38 8.50
C ILE A 27 -4.04 -10.19 8.11
N ALA A 28 -4.73 -9.71 7.07
CA ALA A 28 -5.79 -10.51 6.46
C ALA A 28 -5.88 -10.22 4.96
N ALA A 29 -6.51 -11.14 4.24
CA ALA A 29 -6.78 -11.01 2.81
C ALA A 29 -8.21 -11.46 2.53
N VAL A 30 -8.90 -10.68 1.70
CA VAL A 30 -10.22 -11.03 1.16
C VAL A 30 -10.08 -11.09 -0.35
N ALA A 31 -10.59 -12.14 -0.97
CA ALA A 31 -10.52 -12.28 -2.43
C ALA A 31 -11.77 -12.94 -2.98
N ASN A 32 -12.30 -12.37 -4.05
CA ASN A 32 -13.33 -13.02 -4.84
C ASN A 32 -12.65 -13.95 -5.83
N ILE A 33 -12.85 -15.27 -5.67
CA ILE A 33 -12.15 -16.28 -6.48
C ILE A 33 -12.53 -16.23 -7.98
N ARG A 34 -13.65 -15.60 -8.31
CA ARG A 34 -14.07 -15.40 -9.71
C ARG A 34 -13.52 -14.09 -10.30
N GLY A 35 -12.77 -13.32 -9.51
CA GLY A 35 -12.19 -12.04 -9.95
C GLY A 35 -13.18 -10.91 -10.11
N ILE A 36 -14.40 -11.05 -9.56
CA ILE A 36 -15.45 -10.03 -9.69
C ILE A 36 -15.24 -8.96 -8.63
N ALA A 37 -14.97 -7.74 -9.06
CA ALA A 37 -14.77 -6.61 -8.16
C ALA A 37 -16.10 -6.17 -7.55
N SER A 38 -16.12 -5.91 -6.26
CA SER A 38 -17.29 -5.42 -5.56
C SER A 38 -16.92 -4.52 -4.38
N TYR A 39 -17.82 -3.64 -3.99
CA TYR A 39 -17.68 -2.83 -2.77
C TYR A 39 -17.67 -3.72 -1.52
N LYS A 40 -18.40 -4.84 -1.58
CA LYS A 40 -18.46 -5.79 -0.47
C LYS A 40 -17.04 -6.28 -0.06
N VAL A 41 -16.16 -6.53 -1.03
CA VAL A 41 -14.77 -6.96 -0.72
C VAL A 41 -14.05 -5.87 0.11
N ILE A 42 -14.32 -4.60 -0.18
CA ILE A 42 -13.75 -3.48 0.59
C ILE A 42 -14.35 -3.47 2.02
N CYS A 43 -15.67 -3.56 2.12
CA CYS A 43 -16.36 -3.58 3.43
C CYS A 43 -15.87 -4.73 4.29
N ASP A 44 -15.81 -5.94 3.73
CA ASP A 44 -15.34 -7.14 4.45
C ASP A 44 -13.89 -6.98 4.93
N ALA A 45 -13.03 -6.42 4.07
CA ALA A 45 -11.63 -6.20 4.42
C ALA A 45 -11.47 -5.17 5.55
N LEU A 46 -12.25 -4.07 5.50
CA LEU A 46 -12.23 -3.04 6.54
C LEU A 46 -12.81 -3.59 7.85
N GLU A 47 -13.87 -4.40 7.79
CA GLU A 47 -14.43 -5.06 8.96
C GLU A 47 -13.42 -6.02 9.61
N ILE A 48 -12.73 -6.81 8.79
CA ILE A 48 -11.66 -7.69 9.29
C ILE A 48 -10.54 -6.85 9.92
N LEU A 49 -10.16 -5.74 9.29
CA LEU A 49 -9.13 -4.85 9.84
C LEU A 49 -9.53 -4.35 11.24
N MET A 50 -10.79 -3.96 11.42
CA MET A 50 -11.31 -3.55 12.73
C MET A 50 -11.24 -4.71 13.75
N ASN A 51 -11.60 -5.92 13.32
CA ASN A 51 -11.55 -7.11 14.18
C ASN A 51 -10.11 -7.49 14.58
N LEU A 52 -9.11 -7.02 13.82
CA LEU A 52 -7.69 -7.20 14.14
C LEU A 52 -7.15 -6.11 15.10
N GLU A 53 -7.99 -5.26 15.64
CA GLU A 53 -7.57 -4.17 16.54
C GLU A 53 -6.73 -4.68 17.73
N HIS A 54 -7.13 -5.83 18.30
CA HIS A 54 -6.38 -6.46 19.41
C HIS A 54 -4.95 -6.86 19.03
N ARG A 55 -4.63 -6.90 17.72
CA ARG A 55 -3.28 -7.16 17.17
C ARG A 55 -2.57 -5.85 16.79
N GLY A 56 -3.29 -4.75 16.78
CA GLY A 56 -2.72 -3.44 16.52
C GLY A 56 -1.89 -2.94 17.70
N GLY A 57 -1.14 -1.89 17.47
CA GLY A 57 -0.41 -1.19 18.51
C GLY A 57 -0.98 0.21 18.65
N ALA A 58 -1.37 0.57 19.87
CA ALA A 58 -1.67 1.94 20.20
C ALA A 58 -0.41 2.60 20.77
N GLY A 59 -0.22 3.85 20.45
CA GLY A 59 0.89 4.63 20.99
C GLY A 59 0.65 5.05 22.44
N ALA A 60 1.45 5.97 22.92
CA ALA A 60 1.25 6.58 24.25
C ALA A 60 -0.05 7.41 24.31
N GLU A 61 -0.60 7.76 23.17
CA GLU A 61 -1.87 8.46 23.02
C GLU A 61 -2.95 7.47 22.55
N GLU A 62 -4.13 7.59 23.12
CA GLU A 62 -5.27 6.70 22.87
C GLU A 62 -5.65 6.60 21.38
N ASN A 63 -5.59 7.73 20.66
CA ASN A 63 -6.01 7.82 19.25
C ASN A 63 -4.85 7.81 18.25
N SER A 64 -3.65 7.39 18.68
CA SER A 64 -2.49 7.24 17.77
C SER A 64 -2.15 5.77 17.59
N GLY A 65 -2.29 5.27 16.39
CA GLY A 65 -1.96 3.88 16.04
C GLY A 65 -0.53 3.71 15.54
N ASP A 66 -0.02 2.50 15.68
CA ASP A 66 1.27 2.09 15.10
C ASP A 66 1.21 2.00 13.58
N GLY A 67 0.01 1.83 13.03
CA GLY A 67 -0.20 1.83 11.60
C GLY A 67 -1.29 0.87 11.17
N ALA A 68 -2.10 1.32 10.21
CA ALA A 68 -3.11 0.48 9.57
C ALA A 68 -3.16 0.82 8.08
N GLY A 69 -3.62 -0.13 7.29
CA GLY A 69 -3.73 0.12 5.86
C GLY A 69 -4.38 -1.02 5.08
N ILE A 70 -4.71 -0.68 3.85
CA ILE A 70 -5.34 -1.59 2.90
C ILE A 70 -4.71 -1.44 1.52
N LEU A 71 -4.45 -2.56 0.86
CA LEU A 71 -4.06 -2.64 -0.54
C LEU A 71 -5.22 -3.24 -1.32
N ILE A 72 -5.64 -2.55 -2.37
CA ILE A 72 -6.74 -2.98 -3.25
C ILE A 72 -6.31 -2.86 -4.72
N GLN A 73 -7.09 -3.42 -5.63
CA GLN A 73 -6.90 -3.15 -7.05
C GLN A 73 -7.27 -1.68 -7.35
N ILE A 74 -6.71 -1.13 -8.44
CA ILE A 74 -7.10 0.21 -8.90
C ILE A 74 -8.63 0.24 -9.06
N PRO A 75 -9.34 1.08 -8.30
CA PRO A 75 -10.80 1.13 -8.35
C PRO A 75 -11.27 2.01 -9.53
N HIS A 76 -11.22 1.43 -10.73
CA HIS A 76 -11.50 2.17 -11.98
C HIS A 76 -12.89 2.81 -11.97
N ASP A 77 -13.92 2.05 -11.55
CA ASP A 77 -15.30 2.56 -11.49
C ASP A 77 -15.40 3.82 -10.62
N PHE A 78 -14.70 3.81 -9.49
CA PHE A 78 -14.63 4.96 -8.58
C PHE A 78 -14.00 6.16 -9.28
N PHE A 79 -12.82 5.97 -9.92
CA PHE A 79 -12.14 7.09 -10.57
C PHE A 79 -12.96 7.66 -11.74
N MET A 80 -13.78 6.83 -12.40
CA MET A 80 -14.68 7.30 -13.47
C MET A 80 -15.78 8.25 -12.95
N THR A 81 -16.10 8.19 -11.66
CA THR A 81 -17.11 9.10 -11.07
C THR A 81 -16.50 10.37 -10.49
N GLN A 82 -15.17 10.46 -10.45
CA GLN A 82 -14.50 11.62 -9.86
C GLN A 82 -14.26 12.73 -10.88
N GLU A 83 -14.30 13.98 -10.43
CA GLU A 83 -13.94 15.16 -11.24
C GLU A 83 -12.42 15.28 -11.34
N LEU A 84 -11.82 14.51 -12.24
CA LEU A 84 -10.37 14.43 -12.35
C LEU A 84 -9.74 15.59 -13.13
N GLY A 85 -10.54 16.28 -13.98
CA GLY A 85 -10.03 17.36 -14.83
C GLY A 85 -9.30 16.85 -16.08
N PHE A 86 -9.32 15.55 -16.31
CA PHE A 86 -8.75 14.90 -17.51
C PHE A 86 -9.54 13.63 -17.83
N GLU A 87 -9.44 13.20 -19.08
CA GLU A 87 -10.09 11.95 -19.52
C GLU A 87 -9.30 10.74 -19.00
N LEU A 88 -9.96 9.88 -18.24
CA LEU A 88 -9.34 8.68 -17.68
C LEU A 88 -9.27 7.58 -18.75
N PRO A 89 -8.07 7.04 -19.06
CA PRO A 89 -7.96 5.92 -20.00
C PRO A 89 -8.65 4.66 -19.48
N GLN A 90 -8.80 3.67 -20.34
CA GLN A 90 -9.40 2.38 -19.97
C GLN A 90 -8.60 1.69 -18.87
N LYS A 91 -9.30 0.85 -18.11
CA LYS A 91 -8.69 0.05 -17.02
C LYS A 91 -7.48 -0.73 -17.55
N GLY A 92 -6.33 -0.55 -16.91
CA GLY A 92 -5.08 -1.18 -17.30
C GLY A 92 -4.20 -0.33 -18.21
N ASP A 93 -4.74 0.75 -18.78
CA ASP A 93 -3.98 1.66 -19.65
C ASP A 93 -3.52 2.93 -18.93
N TYR A 94 -3.61 2.93 -17.59
CA TYR A 94 -3.05 3.99 -16.75
C TYR A 94 -2.58 3.39 -15.43
N ALA A 95 -1.79 4.17 -14.72
CA ALA A 95 -1.29 3.86 -13.39
C ALA A 95 -1.61 5.01 -12.44
N VAL A 96 -1.69 4.69 -11.16
CA VAL A 96 -1.87 5.69 -10.10
C VAL A 96 -0.66 5.64 -9.16
N ALA A 97 -0.02 6.78 -8.98
CA ALA A 97 0.98 6.96 -7.92
C ALA A 97 0.26 7.55 -6.70
N GLN A 98 0.18 6.78 -5.63
CA GLN A 98 -0.31 7.25 -4.33
C GLN A 98 0.89 7.78 -3.56
N MET A 99 0.94 9.09 -3.33
CA MET A 99 2.12 9.76 -2.79
C MET A 99 1.82 10.43 -1.44
N PHE A 100 2.79 10.33 -0.56
CA PHE A 100 2.91 11.18 0.64
C PHE A 100 3.91 12.28 0.32
N LEU A 101 3.53 13.51 0.58
CA LEU A 101 4.36 14.69 0.33
C LEU A 101 4.45 15.53 1.60
N SER A 102 5.39 16.44 1.65
CA SER A 102 5.46 17.40 2.73
C SER A 102 4.24 18.34 2.70
N PRO A 103 3.65 18.69 3.85
CA PRO A 103 2.64 19.75 3.88
C PRO A 103 3.25 21.15 3.63
N ASN A 104 4.57 21.29 3.70
CA ASN A 104 5.26 22.54 3.35
C ASN A 104 5.12 22.80 1.84
N ALA A 105 4.69 23.99 1.45
CA ALA A 105 4.37 24.32 0.06
C ALA A 105 5.56 24.17 -0.88
N ASP A 106 6.74 24.67 -0.48
CA ASP A 106 7.92 24.63 -1.35
C ASP A 106 8.39 23.18 -1.56
N ALA A 107 8.49 22.40 -0.49
CA ALA A 107 8.88 20.99 -0.57
C ALA A 107 7.86 20.16 -1.37
N LYS A 108 6.58 20.50 -1.28
CA LYS A 108 5.51 19.84 -2.05
C LYS A 108 5.67 20.12 -3.55
N GLU A 109 5.90 21.37 -3.92
CA GLU A 109 6.07 21.74 -5.33
C GLU A 109 7.39 21.17 -5.90
N GLU A 110 8.46 21.16 -5.11
CA GLU A 110 9.71 20.49 -5.48
C GLU A 110 9.48 18.98 -5.75
N ALA A 111 8.74 18.30 -4.86
CA ALA A 111 8.39 16.89 -5.02
C ALA A 111 7.62 16.65 -6.33
N LYS A 112 6.62 17.50 -6.63
CA LYS A 112 5.85 17.42 -7.88
C LYS A 112 6.76 17.63 -9.10
N ALA A 113 7.66 18.61 -9.05
CA ALA A 113 8.59 18.88 -10.14
C ALA A 113 9.52 17.68 -10.40
N ILE A 114 10.07 17.09 -9.35
CA ILE A 114 10.92 15.89 -9.46
C ILE A 114 10.10 14.72 -10.05
N PHE A 115 8.85 14.55 -9.60
CA PHE A 115 7.96 13.51 -10.12
C PHE A 115 7.73 13.69 -11.62
N LEU A 116 7.32 14.89 -12.05
CA LEU A 116 7.04 15.18 -13.45
C LEU A 116 8.28 15.01 -14.32
N GLN A 117 9.45 15.44 -13.83
CA GLN A 117 10.70 15.25 -14.57
C GLN A 117 11.04 13.75 -14.68
N GLY A 118 10.79 12.97 -13.65
CA GLY A 118 11.01 11.51 -13.68
C GLY A 118 10.11 10.81 -14.70
N LEU A 119 8.84 11.24 -14.82
CA LEU A 119 7.93 10.72 -15.84
C LEU A 119 8.46 11.05 -17.24
N LYS A 120 8.85 12.30 -17.46
CA LYS A 120 9.40 12.77 -18.74
C LYS A 120 10.63 11.95 -19.16
N ASP A 121 11.54 11.68 -18.23
CA ASP A 121 12.77 10.91 -18.50
C ASP A 121 12.48 9.44 -18.84
N LYS A 122 11.30 8.94 -18.47
CA LYS A 122 10.85 7.57 -18.79
C LYS A 122 9.80 7.55 -19.90
N ASN A 123 9.58 8.68 -20.58
CA ASN A 123 8.60 8.82 -21.66
C ASN A 123 7.19 8.39 -21.23
N LEU A 124 6.82 8.77 -20.00
CA LEU A 124 5.49 8.51 -19.43
C LEU A 124 4.67 9.79 -19.49
N GLU A 125 3.44 9.69 -20.00
CA GLU A 125 2.53 10.82 -20.12
C GLU A 125 1.81 11.04 -18.78
N PHE A 126 1.94 12.25 -18.24
CA PHE A 126 1.22 12.69 -17.04
C PHE A 126 -0.20 13.10 -17.42
N LEU A 127 -1.21 12.61 -16.71
CA LEU A 127 -2.62 12.96 -16.95
C LEU A 127 -3.10 14.07 -16.01
N GLY A 128 -2.80 13.93 -14.72
CA GLY A 128 -3.26 14.91 -13.74
C GLY A 128 -3.00 14.46 -12.30
N PHE A 129 -3.23 15.38 -11.38
CA PHE A 129 -3.21 15.13 -9.95
C PHE A 129 -4.63 15.11 -9.39
N ARG A 130 -4.83 14.32 -8.33
CA ARG A 130 -6.04 14.32 -7.50
C ARG A 130 -5.63 14.37 -6.04
N GLU A 131 -6.16 15.32 -5.29
CA GLU A 131 -5.99 15.34 -3.85
C GLU A 131 -6.89 14.25 -3.24
N VAL A 132 -6.34 13.51 -2.28
CA VAL A 132 -7.10 12.44 -1.61
C VAL A 132 -7.89 13.10 -0.47
N PRO A 133 -9.22 13.01 -0.47
CA PRO A 133 -10.01 13.59 0.62
C PRO A 133 -9.85 12.75 1.89
N PHE A 134 -9.63 13.42 3.02
CA PHE A 134 -9.45 12.76 4.30
C PHE A 134 -10.07 13.57 5.44
N ASN A 135 -10.34 12.90 6.55
CA ASN A 135 -10.86 13.51 7.77
C ASN A 135 -9.92 13.20 8.94
N PRO A 136 -9.18 14.21 9.46
CA PRO A 136 -8.23 13.98 10.56
C PRO A 136 -8.82 14.18 11.95
N SER A 137 -10.14 14.27 12.10
CA SER A 137 -10.76 14.66 13.37
C SER A 137 -10.55 13.66 14.51
N ASP A 138 -10.29 12.39 14.18
CA ASP A 138 -10.20 11.31 15.18
C ASP A 138 -8.79 10.73 15.33
N ILE A 139 -7.76 11.37 14.76
CA ILE A 139 -6.39 10.86 14.91
C ILE A 139 -5.65 11.61 16.05
N GLY A 140 -4.73 10.91 16.70
CA GLY A 140 -3.98 11.48 17.81
C GLY A 140 -3.01 12.58 17.38
N ALA A 141 -2.59 13.41 18.35
CA ALA A 141 -1.74 14.57 18.09
C ALA A 141 -0.40 14.18 17.44
N SER A 142 0.18 13.06 17.82
CA SER A 142 1.43 12.56 17.23
C SER A 142 1.26 12.20 15.77
N ALA A 143 0.18 11.51 15.42
CA ALA A 143 -0.14 11.17 14.04
C ALA A 143 -0.40 12.41 13.20
N LEU A 144 -1.17 13.36 13.76
CA LEU A 144 -1.49 14.64 13.11
C LEU A 144 -0.23 15.47 12.84
N LYS A 145 0.65 15.58 13.82
CA LYS A 145 1.93 16.33 13.68
C LYS A 145 2.83 15.74 12.59
N ALA A 146 2.82 14.41 12.47
CA ALA A 146 3.65 13.72 11.48
C ALA A 146 2.96 13.57 10.11
N MET A 147 1.69 13.94 9.99
CA MET A 147 0.85 13.68 8.83
C MET A 147 1.45 14.28 7.54
N PRO A 148 1.50 13.50 6.45
CA PRO A 148 1.87 14.04 5.15
C PRO A 148 0.64 14.62 4.43
N TYR A 149 0.89 15.25 3.30
CA TYR A 149 -0.12 15.64 2.33
C TYR A 149 -0.30 14.45 1.36
N PHE A 150 -1.55 14.11 1.04
CA PHE A 150 -1.90 12.93 0.26
C PHE A 150 -2.27 13.33 -1.17
N LEU A 151 -1.51 12.83 -2.14
CA LEU A 151 -1.69 13.19 -3.54
C LEU A 151 -1.66 11.93 -4.42
N GLN A 152 -2.62 11.83 -5.32
CA GLN A 152 -2.63 10.84 -6.40
C GLN A 152 -2.16 11.51 -7.68
N ALA A 153 -1.32 10.81 -8.44
CA ALA A 153 -0.93 11.25 -9.78
C ALA A 153 -1.27 10.14 -10.78
N PHE A 154 -1.91 10.52 -11.86
CA PHE A 154 -2.35 9.59 -12.90
C PHE A 154 -1.39 9.65 -14.08
N VAL A 155 -1.00 8.48 -14.58
CA VAL A 155 0.04 8.32 -15.60
C VAL A 155 -0.48 7.36 -16.67
N LYS A 156 -0.46 7.79 -17.92
CA LYS A 156 -0.93 6.98 -19.05
C LYS A 156 0.12 5.94 -19.45
N LYS A 157 -0.35 4.77 -19.83
CA LYS A 157 0.51 3.71 -20.38
C LYS A 157 0.97 4.10 -21.79
N PRO A 158 2.28 4.04 -22.09
CA PRO A 158 2.73 4.25 -23.47
C PRO A 158 2.16 3.20 -24.42
N SER A 159 1.84 3.59 -25.64
CA SER A 159 1.33 2.67 -26.66
C SER A 159 2.32 1.55 -27.01
N THR A 160 3.61 1.82 -26.82
CA THR A 160 4.71 0.88 -27.10
C THR A 160 4.92 -0.16 -25.99
N VAL A 161 4.16 -0.07 -24.88
CA VAL A 161 4.34 -0.92 -23.69
C VAL A 161 3.05 -1.73 -23.49
N ASN A 162 3.18 -3.04 -23.30
CA ASN A 162 2.04 -3.90 -23.02
C ASN A 162 1.55 -3.70 -21.58
N ALA A 163 0.24 -3.81 -21.38
CA ALA A 163 -0.36 -3.75 -20.06
C ALA A 163 0.14 -4.91 -19.18
N GLY A 164 -0.03 -4.76 -17.89
CA GLY A 164 0.39 -5.79 -16.93
C GLY A 164 1.87 -5.65 -16.54
N LEU A 165 2.59 -6.76 -16.49
CA LEU A 165 3.95 -6.79 -15.93
C LEU A 165 4.95 -5.90 -16.67
N GLU A 166 4.80 -5.72 -17.97
CA GLU A 166 5.70 -4.86 -18.74
C GLU A 166 5.55 -3.40 -18.27
N PHE A 167 4.31 -2.92 -18.17
CA PHE A 167 4.05 -1.57 -17.68
C PHE A 167 4.51 -1.42 -16.22
N GLU A 168 4.27 -2.43 -15.37
CA GLU A 168 4.75 -2.39 -13.96
C GLU A 168 6.28 -2.25 -13.87
N ARG A 169 7.04 -2.87 -14.79
CA ARG A 169 8.50 -2.73 -14.83
C ARG A 169 8.92 -1.29 -15.17
N VAL A 170 8.22 -0.67 -16.11
CA VAL A 170 8.48 0.74 -16.48
C VAL A 170 8.18 1.65 -15.29
N LEU A 171 7.03 1.44 -14.63
CA LEU A 171 6.62 2.20 -13.44
C LEU A 171 7.64 2.01 -12.30
N TYR A 172 8.10 0.79 -12.08
CA TYR A 172 9.12 0.50 -11.06
C TYR A 172 10.40 1.28 -11.33
N ALA A 173 10.90 1.24 -12.58
CA ALA A 173 12.12 1.96 -12.96
C ALA A 173 11.96 3.47 -12.80
N CYS A 174 10.78 4.00 -13.16
CA CYS A 174 10.44 5.41 -12.98
C CYS A 174 10.42 5.78 -11.50
N ARG A 175 9.72 4.99 -10.68
CA ARG A 175 9.62 5.19 -9.23
C ARG A 175 11.01 5.25 -8.60
N ARG A 176 11.88 4.28 -8.91
CA ARG A 176 13.23 4.23 -8.33
C ARG A 176 14.08 5.46 -8.70
N LEU A 177 13.94 5.93 -9.96
CA LEU A 177 14.61 7.16 -10.40
C LEU A 177 14.12 8.37 -9.59
N ILE A 178 12.80 8.51 -9.44
CA ILE A 178 12.19 9.62 -8.71
C ILE A 178 12.61 9.55 -7.22
N GLU A 179 12.51 8.39 -6.59
CA GLU A 179 12.91 8.20 -5.18
C GLU A 179 14.36 8.61 -4.95
N LYS A 180 15.25 8.23 -5.87
CA LYS A 180 16.68 8.60 -5.78
C LYS A 180 16.88 10.12 -5.85
N ARG A 181 16.13 10.79 -6.73
CA ARG A 181 16.21 12.26 -6.88
C ARG A 181 15.61 13.00 -5.70
N ALA A 182 14.58 12.42 -5.09
CA ALA A 182 13.83 13.04 -4.00
C ALA A 182 14.36 12.70 -2.60
N LEU A 183 15.55 12.11 -2.49
CA LEU A 183 16.13 11.72 -1.20
C LEU A 183 16.25 12.88 -0.20
N HIS A 184 16.41 14.09 -0.70
CA HIS A 184 16.53 15.31 0.11
C HIS A 184 15.18 15.97 0.42
N VAL A 185 14.09 15.52 -0.24
CA VAL A 185 12.78 16.13 -0.08
C VAL A 185 12.06 15.48 1.11
N PRO A 186 11.74 16.24 2.15
CA PRO A 186 11.14 15.66 3.36
C PRO A 186 9.77 15.06 3.08
N LYS A 187 9.48 13.93 3.72
CA LYS A 187 8.20 13.20 3.66
C LYS A 187 7.80 12.70 2.26
N PHE A 188 8.69 12.77 1.27
CA PHE A 188 8.39 12.22 -0.06
C PHE A 188 8.40 10.69 0.00
N TYR A 189 7.27 10.07 -0.36
CA TYR A 189 7.15 8.61 -0.31
C TYR A 189 6.05 8.14 -1.25
N PHE A 190 6.30 7.05 -1.98
CA PHE A 190 5.26 6.37 -2.75
C PHE A 190 4.65 5.26 -1.89
N SER A 191 3.41 5.45 -1.46
CA SER A 191 2.62 4.37 -0.85
C SER A 191 2.40 3.24 -1.88
N SER A 192 2.08 3.63 -3.12
CA SER A 192 2.05 2.72 -4.27
C SER A 192 2.30 3.52 -5.55
N PHE A 193 2.75 2.86 -6.62
CA PHE A 193 2.81 3.39 -7.98
C PHE A 193 2.66 2.20 -8.91
N SER A 194 1.45 1.97 -9.39
CA SER A 194 1.09 0.74 -10.09
C SER A 194 -0.11 0.98 -11.01
N SER A 195 -0.22 0.18 -12.04
CA SER A 195 -1.41 0.09 -12.91
C SER A 195 -2.42 -0.93 -12.40
N ARG A 196 -2.07 -1.66 -11.32
CA ARG A 196 -2.86 -2.80 -10.82
C ARG A 196 -3.43 -2.57 -9.44
N THR A 197 -2.64 -1.97 -8.54
CA THR A 197 -3.00 -1.85 -7.12
C THR A 197 -2.76 -0.44 -6.59
N ILE A 198 -3.48 -0.10 -5.53
CA ILE A 198 -3.32 1.14 -4.79
C ILE A 198 -3.31 0.83 -3.30
N VAL A 199 -2.54 1.59 -2.52
CA VAL A 199 -2.38 1.38 -1.07
C VAL A 199 -2.79 2.64 -0.32
N TYR A 200 -3.79 2.52 0.54
CA TYR A 200 -4.18 3.51 1.53
C TYR A 200 -3.67 3.04 2.89
N LYS A 201 -2.90 3.87 3.57
CA LYS A 201 -2.30 3.50 4.87
C LYS A 201 -1.87 4.74 5.65
N GLY A 202 -1.60 4.55 6.94
CA GLY A 202 -1.12 5.65 7.77
C GLY A 202 -0.83 5.27 9.21
N MET A 203 -0.42 6.26 10.01
CA MET A 203 -0.29 6.13 11.47
C MET A 203 -1.69 6.16 12.09
N LEU A 204 -2.46 5.14 11.80
CA LEU A 204 -3.87 5.03 12.16
C LEU A 204 -4.08 3.78 13.01
N LEU A 205 -5.09 3.81 13.85
CA LEU A 205 -5.68 2.59 14.40
C LEU A 205 -6.46 1.88 13.29
N SER A 206 -6.65 0.57 13.45
CA SER A 206 -7.43 -0.22 12.50
C SER A 206 -8.86 0.31 12.31
N THR A 207 -9.43 0.87 13.37
CA THR A 207 -10.79 1.41 13.37
C THR A 207 -10.90 2.76 12.65
N GLN A 208 -9.77 3.49 12.48
CA GLN A 208 -9.78 4.84 11.91
C GLN A 208 -9.69 4.86 10.38
N LEU A 209 -9.19 3.80 9.75
CA LEU A 209 -8.81 3.83 8.32
C LEU A 209 -9.96 4.26 7.40
N SER A 210 -11.17 3.68 7.60
CA SER A 210 -12.35 3.95 6.77
C SER A 210 -12.94 5.34 6.98
N ASP A 211 -12.78 5.88 8.18
CA ASP A 211 -13.30 7.22 8.49
C ASP A 211 -12.28 8.31 8.16
N PHE A 212 -11.00 7.95 8.16
CA PHE A 212 -9.94 8.86 7.76
C PHE A 212 -9.94 9.10 6.24
N TYR A 213 -9.93 8.02 5.42
CA TYR A 213 -9.92 8.16 3.96
C TYR A 213 -11.35 8.13 3.43
N LEU A 214 -11.88 9.31 3.07
CA LEU A 214 -13.29 9.48 2.67
C LEU A 214 -13.64 8.71 1.37
N ASP A 215 -12.63 8.37 0.56
CA ASP A 215 -12.80 7.55 -0.65
C ASP A 215 -13.54 6.23 -0.34
N PHE A 216 -13.33 5.65 0.85
CA PHE A 216 -13.97 4.38 1.23
C PHE A 216 -15.48 4.47 1.46
N LYS A 217 -16.04 5.69 1.53
CA LYS A 217 -17.49 5.88 1.66
C LYS A 217 -18.23 5.74 0.31
N ASP A 218 -17.50 5.72 -0.81
CA ASP A 218 -18.10 5.62 -2.15
C ASP A 218 -18.29 4.15 -2.55
N VAL A 219 -19.52 3.78 -2.90
CA VAL A 219 -19.88 2.40 -3.30
C VAL A 219 -19.20 1.94 -4.60
N ASN A 220 -18.64 2.88 -5.36
CA ASN A 220 -17.86 2.57 -6.57
C ASN A 220 -16.41 2.19 -6.26
N MET A 221 -15.99 2.29 -5.00
CA MET A 221 -14.68 1.84 -4.52
C MET A 221 -14.71 0.31 -4.48
N LYS A 222 -14.46 -0.33 -5.63
CA LYS A 222 -14.63 -1.77 -5.82
C LYS A 222 -13.29 -2.46 -6.06
N SER A 223 -13.16 -3.67 -5.51
CA SER A 223 -11.98 -4.52 -5.74
C SER A 223 -12.41 -5.99 -5.72
N ALA A 224 -11.63 -6.85 -6.40
CA ALA A 224 -11.80 -8.30 -6.28
C ALA A 224 -10.84 -8.91 -5.26
N ILE A 225 -9.85 -8.12 -4.78
CA ILE A 225 -8.92 -8.55 -3.74
C ILE A 225 -8.59 -7.36 -2.85
N ALA A 226 -8.50 -7.61 -1.55
CA ALA A 226 -8.03 -6.62 -0.58
C ALA A 226 -7.09 -7.31 0.41
N LEU A 227 -5.97 -6.65 0.72
CA LEU A 227 -5.04 -7.09 1.77
C LEU A 227 -5.01 -6.00 2.83
N VAL A 228 -5.20 -6.36 4.09
CA VAL A 228 -5.20 -5.40 5.21
C VAL A 228 -4.12 -5.76 6.22
N HIS A 229 -3.68 -4.75 6.96
CA HIS A 229 -2.69 -4.91 8.02
C HIS A 229 -2.98 -3.90 9.13
N SER A 230 -2.98 -4.36 10.38
CA SER A 230 -3.35 -3.57 11.57
C SER A 230 -2.16 -3.23 12.46
N ARG A 231 -0.92 -3.31 11.96
CA ARG A 231 0.25 -2.97 12.77
C ARG A 231 1.46 -2.71 11.89
N PHE A 232 2.40 -1.90 12.41
CA PHE A 232 3.67 -1.68 11.74
C PHE A 232 4.75 -2.66 12.26
N SER A 233 5.20 -2.48 13.51
CA SER A 233 6.30 -3.27 14.07
C SER A 233 6.39 -3.05 15.57
N THR A 234 6.81 -4.08 16.30
CA THR A 234 7.00 -4.00 17.74
C THR A 234 8.30 -3.27 18.15
N ASN A 235 9.26 -3.11 17.25
CA ASN A 235 10.62 -2.72 17.61
C ASN A 235 11.11 -1.43 16.99
N THR A 236 10.24 -0.67 16.30
CA THR A 236 10.63 0.60 15.65
C THR A 236 9.53 1.65 15.85
N PHE A 237 9.94 2.91 15.82
CA PHE A 237 8.97 4.01 15.93
C PHE A 237 8.04 4.02 14.72
N PRO A 238 6.73 4.13 14.93
CA PRO A 238 5.77 4.20 13.83
C PRO A 238 5.95 5.46 12.99
N SER A 239 5.57 5.35 11.74
CA SER A 239 5.51 6.51 10.85
C SER A 239 4.54 6.23 9.70
N TRP A 240 4.05 7.28 9.06
CA TRP A 240 3.07 7.19 7.98
C TRP A 240 3.56 6.29 6.85
N GLU A 241 4.83 6.44 6.45
CA GLU A 241 5.40 5.68 5.33
C GLU A 241 5.70 4.22 5.68
N ARG A 242 5.94 3.91 6.95
CA ARG A 242 6.26 2.55 7.38
C ARG A 242 5.04 1.66 7.60
N ALA A 243 3.87 2.25 7.84
CA ALA A 243 2.64 1.47 7.98
C ALA A 243 2.49 0.49 6.80
N HIS A 244 1.94 -0.69 7.06
CA HIS A 244 1.65 -1.70 6.03
C HIS A 244 0.23 -1.52 5.50
N PRO A 245 -0.10 -2.06 4.31
CA PRO A 245 0.74 -2.82 3.38
C PRO A 245 1.79 -1.99 2.65
N ASN A 246 2.82 -2.66 2.12
CA ASN A 246 3.83 -2.05 1.28
C ASN A 246 3.66 -2.52 -0.17
N ARG A 247 3.13 -1.67 -1.00
CA ARG A 247 2.96 -1.85 -2.47
C ARG A 247 2.36 -3.20 -2.86
N TYR A 248 3.14 -4.28 -2.84
CA TYR A 248 2.72 -5.63 -3.21
C TYR A 248 2.86 -6.62 -2.06
N MET A 249 3.22 -6.16 -0.88
CA MET A 249 3.60 -7.05 0.21
C MET A 249 2.89 -6.67 1.51
N VAL A 250 2.39 -7.67 2.19
CA VAL A 250 1.84 -7.58 3.54
C VAL A 250 2.60 -8.59 4.39
N HIS A 251 3.19 -8.13 5.48
CA HIS A 251 4.04 -8.97 6.32
C HIS A 251 4.20 -8.35 7.70
N ASN A 252 4.03 -9.13 8.75
CA ASN A 252 4.24 -8.63 10.10
C ASN A 252 5.69 -8.17 10.34
N GLY A 253 6.64 -8.84 9.72
CA GLY A 253 8.04 -8.51 9.85
C GLY A 253 8.60 -8.84 11.22
N GLU A 254 9.42 -9.86 11.29
CA GLU A 254 10.25 -10.11 12.46
C GLU A 254 11.69 -10.05 11.99
N ILE A 255 12.26 -8.85 12.03
CA ILE A 255 13.57 -8.57 11.45
C ILE A 255 14.55 -8.37 12.59
N ASN A 256 15.13 -9.47 13.07
CA ASN A 256 16.06 -9.46 14.20
C ASN A 256 17.53 -9.33 13.79
N THR A 257 17.84 -9.67 12.53
CA THR A 257 19.22 -9.69 12.04
C THR A 257 19.32 -9.13 10.63
N ILE A 258 18.94 -7.86 10.45
CA ILE A 258 18.94 -7.22 9.11
C ILE A 258 20.34 -7.30 8.46
N ARG A 259 21.42 -7.14 9.26
CA ARG A 259 22.79 -7.21 8.76
C ARG A 259 23.11 -8.59 8.18
N GLY A 260 22.76 -9.66 8.90
CA GLY A 260 22.95 -11.03 8.42
C GLY A 260 22.18 -11.30 7.13
N ASN A 261 20.94 -10.80 7.03
CA ASN A 261 20.12 -10.95 5.83
C ASN A 261 20.73 -10.19 4.64
N VAL A 262 21.22 -8.97 4.87
CA VAL A 262 21.92 -8.17 3.85
C VAL A 262 23.16 -8.90 3.36
N ASP A 263 23.98 -9.42 4.27
CA ASP A 263 25.21 -10.13 3.92
C ASP A 263 24.90 -11.44 3.18
N SER A 264 23.85 -12.15 3.56
CA SER A 264 23.40 -13.36 2.86
C SER A 264 22.95 -13.05 1.43
N ILE A 265 22.24 -11.93 1.23
CA ILE A 265 21.83 -11.50 -0.11
C ILE A 265 23.06 -11.12 -0.94
N ARG A 266 23.99 -10.36 -0.36
CA ARG A 266 25.26 -9.98 -1.01
C ARG A 266 26.06 -11.20 -1.44
N ALA A 267 26.14 -12.20 -0.57
CA ALA A 267 26.84 -13.45 -0.91
C ALA A 267 26.17 -14.17 -2.07
N ARG A 268 24.86 -14.13 -2.18
CA ARG A 268 24.10 -14.72 -3.30
C ARG A 268 24.19 -13.92 -4.60
N GLU A 269 24.55 -12.66 -4.53
CA GLU A 269 24.71 -11.82 -5.72
C GLU A 269 25.76 -12.39 -6.70
N GLY A 270 26.81 -12.99 -6.17
CA GLY A 270 27.79 -13.74 -6.97
C GLY A 270 27.18 -14.89 -7.78
N UNK A 271 26.38 -15.44 -7.25
CA UNK A 271 25.69 -16.53 -7.81
C UNK A 271 24.60 -16.13 -8.74
N UNK A 272 24.24 -15.15 -8.42
CA UNK A 272 23.23 -14.53 -9.17
C UNK A 272 23.80 -13.86 -10.42
N UNK A 273 24.81 -13.79 -10.43
CA UNK A 273 25.52 -13.30 -11.54
C UNK A 273 25.38 -14.13 -12.79
N UNK A 274 25.09 -15.04 -12.53
CA UNK A 274 24.75 -15.88 -13.57
C UNK A 274 23.43 -15.57 -14.16
N TRP A 275 22.64 -15.09 -13.44
CA TRP A 275 21.40 -14.49 -13.88
C TRP A 275 21.70 -13.01 -14.18
N LYS A 276 22.37 -12.72 -15.26
CA LYS A 276 22.51 -11.34 -15.74
C LYS A 276 21.14 -10.79 -16.15
N VAL A 277 20.31 -10.50 -15.19
CA VAL A 277 19.23 -9.56 -15.38
C VAL A 277 19.88 -8.18 -15.29
N ASN A 278 19.96 -7.48 -16.40
CA ASN A 278 20.45 -6.09 -16.47
C ASN A 278 19.49 -5.14 -15.71
N ILE A 279 19.22 -5.47 -14.45
CA ILE A 279 18.35 -4.63 -13.61
C ILE A 279 19.14 -3.45 -13.02
N LEU A 280 20.47 -3.54 -13.02
CA LEU A 280 21.33 -2.53 -12.37
C LEU A 280 21.90 -1.46 -13.31
N LYS A 281 21.48 -1.44 -14.58
CA LYS A 281 21.84 -0.33 -15.48
C LYS A 281 20.65 0.62 -15.71
N ILE A 282 19.77 0.79 -14.72
CA ILE A 282 18.66 1.74 -14.78
C ILE A 282 18.90 2.86 -13.75
#